data_c7d4b11f0ab7c5964dfcfc8b8a8c8865
#
_entry.id   c7d4b11f0ab7c5964dfcfc8b8a8c8865
#
_cell.length_a   1.000
_cell.length_b   1.000
_cell.length_c   1.000
_cell.angle_alpha   90.00
_cell.angle_beta   90.00
_cell.angle_gamma   90.00
#
_symmetry.space_group_name_H-M   'P 1'
#
loop_
_entity.id
_entity.type
_entity.pdbx_description
1 polymer ?
#
loop_
_entity_poly.entity_id
_entity_poly.type
_entity_poly.pdbx_seq_one_letter_code
_entity_poly.pdbx_strand_id
1 'polypeptide(L)'
;MEWDMKLRSFLTVLALLLALSPRPFALADTGHQSHTDTSGSKSGPTEHGQTGATFTHQEVVEGVQAEFQVMTLASMNMKDPQGKTHHIMVKLVDVSSQKQIGNAVGKIKLISPTGKEQVESLQNYSGILAANFTFDEKGKYGVICLFSVDGKKGLVKFWYPY
;
A
#
# COMPACT_ATOMS: atom_id res chain seq x y z
N MET A 1 32.14 16.76 40.02
CA MET A 1 32.65 15.69 39.10
C MET A 1 32.27 16.14 37.72
N GLU A 2 33.21 16.80 37.06
CA GLU A 2 33.10 17.31 35.70
C GLU A 2 33.23 16.16 34.72
N TRP A 3 32.38 16.13 33.69
CA TRP A 3 32.59 15.32 32.52
C TRP A 3 32.69 16.24 31.30
N ASP A 4 33.93 16.30 30.84
CA ASP A 4 34.44 17.12 29.77
C ASP A 4 33.80 16.86 28.41
N MET A 5 33.45 17.95 27.75
CA MET A 5 33.19 18.08 26.32
C MET A 5 34.42 17.66 25.50
N LYS A 6 34.24 16.79 24.53
CA LYS A 6 35.12 16.72 23.34
C LYS A 6 34.33 16.77 22.07
N LEU A 7 34.08 17.99 21.67
CA LEU A 7 33.75 18.41 20.31
C LEU A 7 34.94 18.07 19.39
N ARG A 8 34.77 17.19 18.42
CA ARG A 8 35.73 17.08 17.31
C ARG A 8 34.97 17.20 15.99
N SER A 9 35.08 18.42 15.50
CA SER A 9 34.92 18.90 14.14
C SER A 9 35.74 18.03 13.18
N PHE A 10 35.08 17.50 12.12
CA PHE A 10 35.76 17.14 10.89
C PHE A 10 34.94 17.65 9.72
N LEU A 11 35.36 18.84 9.30
CA LEU A 11 35.08 19.39 7.99
C LEU A 11 35.97 18.64 6.99
N THR A 12 35.41 18.01 6.00
CA THR A 12 36.13 17.66 4.78
C THR A 12 35.25 17.94 3.58
N VAL A 13 35.53 19.09 2.98
CA VAL A 13 35.08 19.49 1.65
C VAL A 13 35.86 18.65 0.64
N LEU A 14 35.18 17.97 -0.26
CA LEU A 14 35.77 17.54 -1.51
C LEU A 14 34.78 17.79 -2.65
N ALA A 15 35.06 18.88 -3.33
CA ALA A 15 34.51 19.19 -4.65
C ALA A 15 35.23 18.33 -5.71
N LEU A 16 34.51 17.67 -6.58
CA LEU A 16 35.07 17.24 -7.85
C LEU A 16 34.08 17.47 -8.98
N LEU A 17 34.60 18.21 -9.94
CA LEU A 17 33.98 18.76 -11.14
C LEU A 17 33.76 17.74 -12.25
N LEU A 18 32.70 18.01 -13.03
CA LEU A 18 32.54 17.93 -14.50
C LEU A 18 32.93 16.66 -15.27
N ALA A 19 31.95 16.14 -16.00
CA ALA A 19 32.07 15.96 -17.46
C ALA A 19 30.67 15.86 -18.10
N LEU A 20 30.20 16.94 -18.73
CA LEU A 20 29.14 16.95 -19.73
C LEU A 20 29.74 16.35 -21.03
N SER A 21 29.10 15.35 -21.57
CA SER A 21 29.30 14.94 -22.97
C SER A 21 27.94 14.88 -23.66
N PRO A 22 27.67 15.75 -24.63
CA PRO A 22 26.49 15.61 -25.50
C PRO A 22 26.77 14.55 -26.60
N ARG A 23 25.87 13.59 -26.76
CA ARG A 23 25.85 12.72 -27.91
C ARG A 23 24.80 13.17 -28.92
N PRO A 24 25.13 13.22 -30.20
CA PRO A 24 24.21 13.67 -31.24
C PRO A 24 23.17 12.59 -31.56
N PHE A 25 21.96 13.05 -31.80
CA PHE A 25 20.84 12.28 -32.33
C PHE A 25 21.11 11.95 -33.82
N ALA A 26 21.03 10.70 -34.19
CA ALA A 26 20.88 10.29 -35.57
C ALA A 26 19.40 10.07 -35.85
N LEU A 27 18.86 10.89 -36.77
CA LEU A 27 17.57 10.71 -37.41
C LEU A 27 17.71 9.57 -38.43
N ALA A 28 16.86 8.56 -38.30
CA ALA A 28 16.55 7.65 -39.40
C ALA A 28 15.04 7.69 -39.61
N ASP A 29 14.69 8.39 -40.67
CA ASP A 29 13.37 8.45 -41.27
C ASP A 29 13.18 7.15 -42.10
N THR A 30 12.08 6.44 -41.82
CA THR A 30 11.43 5.57 -42.80
C THR A 30 9.96 5.48 -42.50
N GLY A 31 9.18 6.17 -43.34
CA GLY A 31 7.72 6.16 -43.31
C GLY A 31 7.14 4.79 -43.66
N HIS A 32 6.01 4.50 -43.04
CA HIS A 32 4.93 3.73 -43.66
C HIS A 32 3.56 4.18 -43.14
N GLN A 33 2.68 4.30 -44.13
CA GLN A 33 1.35 4.91 -44.12
C GLN A 33 0.34 4.20 -43.27
N SER A 34 -0.51 5.06 -42.65
CA SER A 34 -1.96 5.02 -42.55
C SER A 34 -2.68 3.69 -42.34
N HIS A 35 -3.29 3.54 -41.19
CA HIS A 35 -4.73 3.20 -41.08
C HIS A 35 -5.35 3.98 -39.94
N THR A 36 -6.28 4.83 -40.32
CA THR A 36 -7.27 5.47 -39.48
C THR A 36 -8.19 4.40 -38.90
N ASP A 37 -8.21 4.27 -37.55
CA ASP A 37 -9.44 3.89 -36.86
C ASP A 37 -9.55 4.66 -35.56
N THR A 38 -10.49 5.57 -35.61
CA THR A 38 -11.01 6.38 -34.52
C THR A 38 -11.73 5.48 -33.53
N SER A 39 -11.17 5.28 -32.37
CA SER A 39 -11.93 4.83 -31.20
C SER A 39 -11.36 5.50 -29.96
N GLY A 40 -11.90 6.66 -29.68
CA GLY A 40 -11.70 7.35 -28.42
C GLY A 40 -12.28 6.52 -27.27
N SER A 41 -11.44 5.78 -26.58
CA SER A 41 -11.79 5.17 -25.32
C SER A 41 -11.48 6.15 -24.20
N LYS A 42 -12.50 6.93 -23.84
CA LYS A 42 -12.57 7.60 -22.54
C LYS A 42 -12.72 6.51 -21.50
N SER A 43 -11.63 6.15 -20.82
CA SER A 43 -11.68 5.37 -19.58
C SER A 43 -12.26 6.25 -18.47
N GLY A 44 -13.60 6.28 -18.40
CA GLY A 44 -14.30 6.67 -17.18
C GLY A 44 -14.20 5.52 -16.17
N PRO A 45 -14.32 5.79 -14.87
CA PRO A 45 -14.37 4.74 -13.86
C PRO A 45 -15.60 3.88 -14.12
N THR A 46 -15.38 2.65 -14.57
CA THR A 46 -16.46 1.68 -14.79
C THR A 46 -16.88 1.16 -13.42
N GLU A 47 -18.02 1.65 -12.95
CA GLU A 47 -18.75 1.01 -11.85
C GLU A 47 -19.29 -0.33 -12.35
N HIS A 48 -18.50 -1.37 -12.22
CA HIS A 48 -19.02 -2.73 -12.28
C HIS A 48 -19.09 -3.28 -10.87
N GLY A 49 -20.29 -3.67 -10.45
CA GLY A 49 -20.52 -4.47 -9.26
C GLY A 49 -19.69 -5.75 -9.35
N GLN A 50 -18.50 -5.72 -8.78
CA GLN A 50 -17.54 -6.81 -8.82
C GLN A 50 -17.84 -7.81 -7.71
N THR A 51 -18.68 -8.78 -8.00
CA THR A 51 -18.67 -10.06 -7.30
C THR A 51 -17.34 -10.74 -7.63
N GLY A 52 -16.35 -10.63 -6.73
CA GLY A 52 -15.09 -11.39 -6.83
C GLY A 52 -13.80 -10.59 -7.07
N ALA A 53 -13.84 -9.30 -7.32
CA ALA A 53 -12.62 -8.52 -7.49
C ALA A 53 -11.93 -8.21 -6.16
N THR A 54 -10.61 -8.35 -6.15
CA THR A 54 -9.76 -7.92 -5.04
C THR A 54 -9.50 -6.42 -5.15
N PHE A 55 -9.87 -5.67 -4.11
CA PHE A 55 -9.44 -4.28 -3.99
C PHE A 55 -8.02 -4.23 -3.42
N THR A 56 -7.18 -3.37 -3.96
CA THR A 56 -5.80 -3.15 -3.48
C THR A 56 -5.55 -1.70 -3.14
N HIS A 57 -4.74 -1.47 -2.09
CA HIS A 57 -4.24 -0.16 -1.70
C HIS A 57 -2.80 -0.28 -1.23
N GLN A 58 -1.95 0.69 -1.53
CA GLN A 58 -0.56 0.72 -1.08
C GLN A 58 -0.21 2.11 -0.54
N GLU A 59 0.56 2.13 0.54
CA GLU A 59 1.08 3.37 1.13
C GLU A 59 2.44 3.10 1.78
N VAL A 60 3.35 4.08 1.71
CA VAL A 60 4.65 4.04 2.38
C VAL A 60 4.62 4.93 3.61
N VAL A 61 4.89 4.34 4.78
CA VAL A 61 4.92 5.04 6.08
C VAL A 61 6.17 4.60 6.83
N GLU A 62 6.98 5.57 7.28
CA GLU A 62 8.19 5.31 8.08
C GLU A 62 9.15 4.29 7.43
N GLY A 63 9.30 4.32 6.11
CA GLY A 63 10.16 3.39 5.36
C GLY A 63 9.59 1.98 5.20
N VAL A 64 8.33 1.76 5.56
CA VAL A 64 7.60 0.51 5.37
C VAL A 64 6.52 0.73 4.32
N GLN A 65 6.53 -0.06 3.26
CA GLN A 65 5.44 -0.15 2.30
C GLN A 65 4.39 -1.12 2.85
N ALA A 66 3.18 -0.63 3.06
CA ALA A 66 2.03 -1.43 3.46
C ALA A 66 1.15 -1.68 2.24
N GLU A 67 0.98 -2.95 1.88
CA GLU A 67 0.15 -3.43 0.77
C GLU A 67 -1.11 -4.08 1.33
N PHE A 68 -2.27 -3.50 1.01
CA PHE A 68 -3.58 -3.97 1.46
C PHE A 68 -4.30 -4.71 0.35
N GLN A 69 -4.98 -5.78 0.71
CA GLN A 69 -5.94 -6.46 -0.15
C GLN A 69 -7.25 -6.65 0.61
N VAL A 70 -8.37 -6.25 0.02
CA VAL A 70 -9.71 -6.47 0.56
C VAL A 70 -10.48 -7.36 -0.42
N MET A 71 -11.00 -8.48 0.08
CA MET A 71 -11.74 -9.45 -0.73
C MET A 71 -12.89 -10.04 0.06
N THR A 72 -13.89 -10.55 -0.64
CA THR A 72 -15.00 -11.25 0.02
C THR A 72 -14.55 -12.65 0.45
N LEU A 73 -15.01 -13.11 1.62
CA LEU A 73 -14.77 -14.49 2.04
C LEU A 73 -15.39 -15.49 1.05
N ALA A 74 -16.52 -15.13 0.43
CA ALA A 74 -17.16 -15.95 -0.60
C ALA A 74 -16.26 -16.19 -1.82
N SER A 75 -15.47 -15.17 -2.26
CA SER A 75 -14.53 -15.33 -3.37
C SER A 75 -13.37 -16.29 -3.05
N MET A 76 -13.12 -16.50 -1.76
CA MET A 76 -12.09 -17.41 -1.25
C MET A 76 -12.66 -18.79 -0.89
N ASN A 77 -13.96 -19.05 -1.16
CA ASN A 77 -14.69 -20.24 -0.69
C ASN A 77 -14.62 -20.43 0.84
N MET A 78 -14.54 -19.34 1.58
CA MET A 78 -14.46 -19.34 3.04
C MET A 78 -15.76 -18.83 3.66
N LYS A 79 -16.04 -19.32 4.86
CA LYS A 79 -17.12 -18.82 5.73
C LYS A 79 -16.54 -18.50 7.09
N ASP A 80 -16.97 -17.39 7.66
CA ASP A 80 -16.61 -17.01 9.03
C ASP A 80 -17.70 -17.47 9.99
N PRO A 81 -17.36 -18.15 11.11
CA PRO A 81 -18.35 -18.61 12.09
C PRO A 81 -19.13 -17.48 12.79
N GLN A 82 -18.54 -16.27 12.80
CA GLN A 82 -19.15 -15.07 13.38
C GLN A 82 -19.96 -14.25 12.35
N GLY A 83 -20.09 -14.77 11.10
CA GLY A 83 -20.85 -14.10 10.05
C GLY A 83 -20.14 -12.93 9.38
N LYS A 84 -18.82 -12.78 9.56
CA LYS A 84 -18.03 -11.78 8.83
C LYS A 84 -18.02 -12.08 7.34
N THR A 85 -17.92 -11.05 6.50
CA THR A 85 -18.16 -11.16 5.06
C THR A 85 -16.91 -10.95 4.22
N HIS A 86 -15.91 -10.23 4.76
CA HIS A 86 -14.69 -9.84 4.03
C HIS A 86 -13.44 -10.15 4.83
N HIS A 87 -12.38 -10.35 4.08
CA HIS A 87 -11.01 -10.55 4.56
C HIS A 87 -10.16 -9.36 4.16
N ILE A 88 -9.43 -8.77 5.10
CA ILE A 88 -8.43 -7.73 4.83
C ILE A 88 -7.06 -8.31 5.16
N MET A 89 -6.19 -8.31 4.17
CA MET A 89 -4.78 -8.70 4.30
C MET A 89 -3.88 -7.47 4.23
N VAL A 90 -2.80 -7.49 4.98
CA VAL A 90 -1.75 -6.47 4.98
C VAL A 90 -0.40 -7.14 4.88
N LYS A 91 0.33 -6.90 3.81
CA LYS A 91 1.71 -7.28 3.64
C LYS A 91 2.59 -6.06 3.87
N LEU A 92 3.61 -6.19 4.71
CA LEU A 92 4.56 -5.13 5.02
C LEU A 92 5.91 -5.45 4.38
N VAL A 93 6.49 -4.46 3.69
CA VAL A 93 7.78 -4.58 3.00
C VAL A 93 8.68 -3.43 3.44
N ASP A 94 9.89 -3.71 3.83
CA ASP A 94 10.91 -2.70 4.08
C ASP A 94 11.36 -2.07 2.76
N VAL A 95 11.21 -0.76 2.62
CA VAL A 95 11.47 -0.05 1.36
C VAL A 95 12.95 -0.11 0.97
N SER A 96 13.85 -0.11 1.94
CA SER A 96 15.30 -0.07 1.69
C SER A 96 15.86 -1.42 1.23
N SER A 97 15.42 -2.50 1.86
CA SER A 97 15.88 -3.85 1.56
C SER A 97 14.99 -4.63 0.61
N GLN A 98 13.78 -4.14 0.31
CA GLN A 98 12.74 -4.80 -0.48
C GLN A 98 12.33 -6.17 0.09
N LYS A 99 12.56 -6.40 1.38
CA LYS A 99 12.22 -7.65 2.05
C LYS A 99 10.89 -7.55 2.78
N GLN A 100 10.12 -8.63 2.74
CA GLN A 100 8.90 -8.75 3.53
C GLN A 100 9.24 -8.78 5.02
N ILE A 101 8.45 -8.05 5.81
CA ILE A 101 8.56 -7.98 7.26
C ILE A 101 7.68 -9.06 7.88
N GLY A 102 8.30 -10.04 8.51
CA GLY A 102 7.60 -11.22 9.06
C GLY A 102 7.14 -11.09 10.51
N ASN A 103 7.72 -10.17 11.29
CA ASN A 103 7.52 -10.05 12.75
C ASN A 103 6.61 -8.87 13.17
N ALA A 104 5.83 -8.35 12.25
CA ALA A 104 4.92 -7.24 12.54
C ALA A 104 3.68 -7.69 13.32
N VAL A 105 3.12 -6.75 14.07
CA VAL A 105 1.80 -6.84 14.69
C VAL A 105 0.96 -5.65 14.28
N GLY A 106 -0.37 -5.80 14.29
CA GLY A 106 -1.23 -4.71 13.88
C GLY A 106 -2.69 -4.90 14.27
N LYS A 107 -3.47 -3.85 14.06
CA LYS A 107 -4.93 -3.85 14.19
C LYS A 107 -5.54 -2.94 13.14
N ILE A 108 -6.74 -3.26 12.71
CA ILE A 108 -7.54 -2.43 11.82
C ILE A 108 -8.80 -1.96 12.55
N LYS A 109 -9.10 -0.66 12.43
CA LYS A 109 -10.41 -0.08 12.69
C LYS A 109 -11.08 0.12 11.34
N LEU A 110 -12.27 -0.46 11.17
CA LEU A 110 -13.16 -0.26 10.06
C LEU A 110 -14.30 0.66 10.50
N ILE A 111 -14.64 1.66 9.69
CA ILE A 111 -15.75 2.60 9.93
C ILE A 111 -16.71 2.49 8.77
N SER A 112 -17.96 2.09 9.01
CA SER A 112 -18.99 1.99 7.97
C SER A 112 -19.46 3.36 7.48
N PRO A 113 -20.22 3.43 6.36
CA PRO A 113 -20.82 4.69 5.89
C PRO A 113 -21.72 5.37 6.91
N THR A 114 -22.35 4.62 7.81
CA THR A 114 -23.20 5.15 8.90
C THR A 114 -22.44 5.42 10.20
N GLY A 115 -21.11 5.21 10.21
CA GLY A 115 -20.26 5.49 11.36
C GLY A 115 -20.12 4.33 12.36
N LYS A 116 -20.64 3.13 12.06
CA LYS A 116 -20.38 1.95 12.91
C LYS A 116 -18.91 1.58 12.84
N GLU A 117 -18.33 1.25 13.99
CA GLU A 117 -16.92 0.89 14.11
C GLU A 117 -16.74 -0.60 14.40
N GLN A 118 -15.78 -1.22 13.73
CA GLN A 118 -15.27 -2.55 14.03
C GLN A 118 -13.77 -2.45 14.26
N VAL A 119 -13.24 -3.12 15.28
CA VAL A 119 -11.79 -3.14 15.55
C VAL A 119 -11.36 -4.59 15.72
N GLU A 120 -10.39 -5.00 14.88
CA GLU A 120 -9.84 -6.35 14.92
C GLU A 120 -8.31 -6.30 15.03
N SER A 121 -7.75 -7.17 15.87
CA SER A 121 -6.32 -7.45 15.85
C SER A 121 -5.98 -8.33 14.68
N LEU A 122 -4.90 -7.99 13.96
CA LEU A 122 -4.46 -8.77 12.80
C LEU A 122 -3.70 -10.01 13.27
N GLN A 123 -4.09 -11.16 12.75
CA GLN A 123 -3.36 -12.41 12.91
C GLN A 123 -2.21 -12.46 11.89
N ASN A 124 -1.06 -12.97 12.32
CA ASN A 124 0.10 -13.09 11.44
C ASN A 124 0.16 -14.50 10.81
N TYR A 125 0.04 -14.55 9.49
CA TYR A 125 0.14 -15.76 8.68
C TYR A 125 1.43 -15.72 7.86
N SER A 126 2.54 -16.14 8.44
CA SER A 126 3.87 -16.18 7.78
C SER A 126 4.29 -14.81 7.20
N GLY A 127 4.04 -13.73 7.94
CA GLY A 127 4.39 -12.37 7.55
C GLY A 127 3.27 -11.59 6.85
N ILE A 128 2.14 -12.22 6.57
CA ILE A 128 0.93 -11.52 6.12
C ILE A 128 0.01 -11.34 7.33
N LEU A 129 -0.30 -10.11 7.64
CA LEU A 129 -1.25 -9.78 8.69
C LEU A 129 -2.67 -9.79 8.12
N ALA A 130 -3.63 -10.42 8.80
CA ALA A 130 -5.00 -10.45 8.29
C ALA A 130 -6.05 -10.52 9.38
N ALA A 131 -7.28 -10.06 9.06
CA ALA A 131 -8.48 -10.23 9.87
C ALA A 131 -9.74 -10.18 9.00
N ASN A 132 -10.85 -10.71 9.55
CA ASN A 132 -12.15 -10.68 8.92
C ASN A 132 -13.01 -9.54 9.48
N PHE A 133 -13.84 -8.94 8.59
CA PHE A 133 -14.73 -7.82 8.90
C PHE A 133 -16.11 -8.03 8.27
N THR A 134 -17.12 -7.34 8.81
CA THR A 134 -18.46 -7.29 8.24
C THR A 134 -18.62 -6.02 7.41
N PHE A 135 -18.95 -6.19 6.14
CA PHE A 135 -19.40 -5.12 5.25
C PHE A 135 -20.85 -5.41 4.90
N ASP A 136 -21.77 -4.65 5.47
CA ASP A 136 -23.23 -4.86 5.38
C ASP A 136 -23.97 -3.66 4.76
N GLU A 137 -23.28 -2.53 4.58
CA GLU A 137 -23.85 -1.28 4.06
C GLU A 137 -23.13 -0.87 2.78
N LYS A 138 -23.88 -0.48 1.74
CA LYS A 138 -23.26 0.10 0.53
C LYS A 138 -22.73 1.49 0.79
N GLY A 139 -21.53 1.78 0.25
CA GLY A 139 -20.90 3.09 0.40
C GLY A 139 -19.39 3.02 0.64
N LYS A 140 -18.82 4.08 1.19
CA LYS A 140 -17.38 4.18 1.46
C LYS A 140 -17.10 3.81 2.92
N TYR A 141 -16.30 2.78 3.11
CA TYR A 141 -15.78 2.40 4.42
C TYR A 141 -14.43 3.03 4.67
N GLY A 142 -14.24 3.64 5.85
CA GLY A 142 -12.93 4.08 6.31
C GLY A 142 -12.15 2.90 6.87
N VAL A 143 -10.96 2.65 6.34
CA VAL A 143 -10.02 1.64 6.85
C VAL A 143 -8.85 2.36 7.50
N ILE A 144 -8.60 2.08 8.77
CA ILE A 144 -7.49 2.66 9.54
C ILE A 144 -6.67 1.49 10.09
N CYS A 145 -5.46 1.33 9.58
CA CYS A 145 -4.53 0.30 10.03
C CYS A 145 -3.42 0.91 10.87
N LEU A 146 -3.27 0.44 12.09
CA LEU A 146 -2.10 0.70 12.94
C LEU A 146 -1.27 -0.59 12.98
N PHE A 147 0.00 -0.50 12.60
CA PHE A 147 0.94 -1.60 12.70
C PHE A 147 2.19 -1.20 13.48
N SER A 148 2.93 -2.18 13.97
CA SER A 148 4.22 -1.98 14.62
C SER A 148 5.23 -3.02 14.12
N VAL A 149 6.42 -2.53 13.79
CA VAL A 149 7.57 -3.31 13.36
C VAL A 149 8.77 -2.88 14.21
N ASP A 150 9.34 -3.80 14.96
CA ASP A 150 10.51 -3.53 15.85
C ASP A 150 10.32 -2.28 16.75
N GLY A 151 9.08 -2.11 17.27
CA GLY A 151 8.71 -0.98 18.14
C GLY A 151 8.38 0.32 17.41
N LYS A 152 8.64 0.46 16.11
CA LYS A 152 8.22 1.60 15.29
C LYS A 152 6.76 1.41 14.87
N LYS A 153 5.98 2.48 14.92
CA LYS A 153 4.54 2.44 14.59
C LYS A 153 4.29 3.10 13.24
N GLY A 154 3.50 2.45 12.39
CA GLY A 154 2.97 3.02 11.17
C GLY A 154 1.45 3.12 11.22
N LEU A 155 0.89 4.16 10.61
CA LEU A 155 -0.54 4.40 10.51
C LEU A 155 -0.90 4.68 9.05
N VAL A 156 -1.76 3.82 8.48
CA VAL A 156 -2.31 3.97 7.12
C VAL A 156 -3.81 4.18 7.19
N LYS A 157 -4.35 5.07 6.34
CA LYS A 157 -5.78 5.34 6.24
C LYS A 157 -6.20 5.41 4.78
N PHE A 158 -7.25 4.67 4.42
CA PHE A 158 -7.82 4.74 3.08
C PHE A 158 -9.33 4.51 3.08
N TRP A 159 -9.95 4.76 1.92
CA TRP A 159 -11.38 4.49 1.69
C TRP A 159 -11.54 3.26 0.81
N TYR A 160 -12.41 2.36 1.25
CA TYR A 160 -12.85 1.20 0.47
C TYR A 160 -14.27 1.43 -0.04
N PRO A 161 -14.49 1.42 -1.35
CA PRO A 161 -15.84 1.51 -1.93
C PRO A 161 -16.51 0.14 -1.93
N TYR A 162 -17.67 0.02 -1.28
CA TYR A 162 -18.42 -1.23 -1.17
C TYR A 162 -19.81 -1.14 -1.81
#